data_1c9a4f1bd1eeec4579d1e1cf5dc25f0d
#
_entry.id   1c9a4f1bd1eeec4579d1e1cf5dc25f0d
#
_cell.length_a   1.000
_cell.length_b   1.000
_cell.length_c   1.000
_cell.angle_alpha   90.00
_cell.angle_beta   90.00
_cell.angle_gamma   90.00
#
_symmetry.space_group_name_H-M   'P 1'
#
loop_
_entity.id
_entity.type
_entity.pdbx_description
1 polymer ?
#
loop_
_entity_poly.entity_id
_entity_poly.type
_entity_poly.pdbx_seq_one_letter_code
_entity_poly.pdbx_strand_id
1 'polypeptide(L)'
;MLKNTKGIDVSHHQGEIQWEKVKADGIGFAVIRAGFGNSASQKDGWFEENIKGALTEGIPVGVYWFSYAADAKEALKEAEVCHSILKPWKDRLTLPVFFDFEYDSETYNKKVTYTRQSRTDIIRAFCEAMKGYGYKVGYYTNKDYIQNRIDKARLPYDLWLADYSGSPDYTCAIQQTSSTGKVDGISGNVDTDTCFTEYEEAETVPEKPEAAPKFRVGDKVKVKKAEVYGGGSFTAYADTYEVIQVSGDRVVIGLNGIVTAAVHEKNLTKASSSGGSGSSSSTSIKKGDTVKVLKNQVYGGGSFKVYYDTYEVLQVSGDRVVIGVNNVVTAAVHVKNLQKV
;
A
#
# COMPACT_ATOMS: atom_id res chain seq x y z
N MET A 1 20.28 -17.57 -1.50
CA MET A 1 19.97 -18.83 -0.76
C MET A 1 19.28 -18.47 0.54
N LEU A 2 18.06 -19.00 0.79
CA LEU A 2 17.21 -18.59 1.93
C LEU A 2 17.21 -19.59 3.10
N LYS A 3 17.84 -20.72 2.96
CA LYS A 3 17.88 -21.75 4.00
C LYS A 3 18.55 -21.24 5.28
N ASN A 4 17.90 -21.45 6.42
CA ASN A 4 18.31 -20.97 7.73
C ASN A 4 18.36 -19.43 7.84
N THR A 5 17.56 -18.74 7.05
CA THR A 5 17.49 -17.28 7.03
C THR A 5 16.30 -16.80 7.87
N LYS A 6 16.51 -15.72 8.61
CA LYS A 6 15.43 -15.02 9.32
C LYS A 6 14.56 -14.24 8.35
N GLY A 7 13.26 -14.26 8.58
CA GLY A 7 12.27 -13.50 7.86
C GLY A 7 11.25 -12.85 8.78
N ILE A 8 10.33 -12.16 8.15
CA ILE A 8 9.16 -11.58 8.79
C ILE A 8 7.93 -11.81 7.93
N ASP A 9 6.76 -11.84 8.57
CA ASP A 9 5.51 -11.66 7.85
C ASP A 9 4.81 -10.38 8.28
N VAL A 10 4.22 -9.68 7.29
CA VAL A 10 3.70 -8.33 7.47
C VAL A 10 2.41 -8.10 6.70
N SER A 11 1.63 -7.15 7.20
CA SER A 11 0.38 -6.69 6.59
C SER A 11 0.19 -5.20 6.83
N HIS A 12 -1.03 -4.69 6.62
CA HIS A 12 -1.38 -3.31 6.99
C HIS A 12 -1.25 -3.03 8.50
N HIS A 13 -1.18 -4.07 9.35
CA HIS A 13 -1.06 -3.90 10.80
C HIS A 13 0.27 -3.28 11.23
N GLN A 14 1.33 -3.47 10.45
CA GLN A 14 2.64 -2.88 10.71
C GLN A 14 2.73 -1.41 10.26
N GLY A 15 1.76 -0.92 9.45
CA GLY A 15 1.78 0.44 8.91
C GLY A 15 2.97 0.69 8.01
N GLU A 16 3.55 1.87 8.11
CA GLU A 16 4.73 2.25 7.33
C GLU A 16 5.98 1.50 7.81
N ILE A 17 6.66 0.82 6.88
CA ILE A 17 7.87 0.03 7.13
C ILE A 17 9.08 0.69 6.45
N GLN A 18 10.17 0.86 7.19
CA GLN A 18 11.45 1.35 6.67
C GLN A 18 12.31 0.17 6.23
N TRP A 19 12.09 -0.31 5.01
CA TRP A 19 12.68 -1.55 4.49
C TRP A 19 14.20 -1.58 4.45
N GLU A 20 14.87 -0.44 4.27
CA GLU A 20 16.32 -0.30 4.39
C GLU A 20 16.80 -0.73 5.78
N LYS A 21 16.09 -0.31 6.83
CA LYS A 21 16.44 -0.70 8.21
C LYS A 21 16.12 -2.17 8.48
N VAL A 22 15.01 -2.66 7.96
CA VAL A 22 14.63 -4.08 8.05
C VAL A 22 15.74 -4.96 7.45
N LYS A 23 16.26 -4.58 6.27
CA LYS A 23 17.38 -5.27 5.64
C LYS A 23 18.66 -5.20 6.47
N ALA A 24 18.98 -4.01 7.03
CA ALA A 24 20.13 -3.79 7.86
C ALA A 24 20.08 -4.60 9.18
N ASP A 25 18.87 -4.86 9.72
CA ASP A 25 18.63 -5.71 10.90
C ASP A 25 18.75 -7.22 10.61
N GLY A 26 19.12 -7.59 9.39
CA GLY A 26 19.44 -8.96 9.00
C GLY A 26 18.25 -9.79 8.55
N ILE A 27 17.12 -9.17 8.23
CA ILE A 27 15.97 -9.87 7.64
C ILE A 27 16.29 -10.23 6.19
N GLY A 28 16.23 -11.52 5.89
CA GLY A 28 16.60 -12.06 4.59
C GLY A 28 15.42 -12.42 3.68
N PHE A 29 14.18 -12.42 4.15
CA PHE A 29 12.97 -12.59 3.35
C PHE A 29 11.74 -12.01 4.06
N ALA A 30 10.69 -11.77 3.29
CA ALA A 30 9.40 -11.32 3.81
C ALA A 30 8.23 -12.11 3.18
N VAL A 31 7.20 -12.40 3.98
CA VAL A 31 5.90 -12.91 3.51
C VAL A 31 4.88 -11.80 3.71
N ILE A 32 4.33 -11.24 2.63
CA ILE A 32 3.52 -10.02 2.66
C ILE A 32 2.06 -10.35 2.38
N ARG A 33 1.13 -9.87 3.22
CA ARG A 33 -0.29 -10.05 2.96
C ARG A 33 -0.71 -9.35 1.67
N ALA A 34 -1.14 -10.11 0.67
CA ALA A 34 -1.68 -9.54 -0.56
C ALA A 34 -3.13 -9.07 -0.40
N GLY A 35 -3.89 -9.74 0.46
CA GLY A 35 -5.28 -9.41 0.74
C GLY A 35 -5.99 -10.55 1.45
N PHE A 36 -7.32 -10.53 1.39
CA PHE A 36 -8.16 -11.51 2.05
C PHE A 36 -9.53 -11.65 1.34
N GLY A 37 -10.21 -12.79 1.55
CA GLY A 37 -11.57 -12.99 1.06
C GLY A 37 -11.70 -13.03 -0.46
N ASN A 38 -12.90 -12.77 -0.99
CA ASN A 38 -13.26 -13.03 -2.39
C ASN A 38 -13.59 -11.77 -3.22
N SER A 39 -13.08 -10.59 -2.81
CA SER A 39 -13.30 -9.31 -3.49
C SER A 39 -12.00 -8.56 -3.74
N ALA A 40 -11.84 -7.97 -4.91
CA ALA A 40 -10.67 -7.13 -5.23
C ALA A 40 -10.54 -5.90 -4.31
N SER A 41 -11.63 -5.46 -3.66
CA SER A 41 -11.60 -4.40 -2.65
C SER A 41 -10.96 -4.81 -1.33
N GLN A 42 -10.70 -6.12 -1.15
CA GLN A 42 -10.07 -6.71 0.02
C GLN A 42 -8.55 -6.90 -0.16
N LYS A 43 -7.95 -6.27 -1.18
CA LYS A 43 -6.48 -6.13 -1.25
C LYS A 43 -5.99 -5.43 0.03
N ASP A 44 -4.90 -5.91 0.61
CA ASP A 44 -4.30 -5.26 1.78
C ASP A 44 -3.86 -3.83 1.44
N GLY A 45 -4.20 -2.90 2.32
CA GLY A 45 -3.99 -1.46 2.06
C GLY A 45 -2.52 -1.05 1.95
N TRP A 46 -1.59 -1.86 2.49
CA TRP A 46 -0.14 -1.64 2.45
C TRP A 46 0.59 -2.62 1.53
N PHE A 47 -0.14 -3.46 0.80
CA PHE A 47 0.48 -4.49 -0.04
C PHE A 47 1.47 -3.92 -1.07
N GLU A 48 1.05 -2.89 -1.81
CA GLU A 48 1.88 -2.31 -2.87
C GLU A 48 3.15 -1.64 -2.32
N GLU A 49 3.01 -0.92 -1.22
CA GLU A 49 4.11 -0.26 -0.54
C GLU A 49 5.09 -1.27 0.04
N ASN A 50 4.57 -2.32 0.69
CA ASN A 50 5.38 -3.36 1.30
C ASN A 50 6.14 -4.18 0.26
N ILE A 51 5.47 -4.65 -0.81
CA ILE A 51 6.14 -5.47 -1.82
C ILE A 51 7.19 -4.66 -2.59
N LYS A 52 6.92 -3.39 -2.93
CA LYS A 52 7.89 -2.50 -3.57
C LYS A 52 9.08 -2.23 -2.67
N GLY A 53 8.82 -1.88 -1.41
CA GLY A 53 9.86 -1.60 -0.44
C GLY A 53 10.80 -2.78 -0.22
N ALA A 54 10.25 -3.97 0.04
CA ALA A 54 11.05 -5.18 0.22
C ALA A 54 11.90 -5.51 -1.01
N LEU A 55 11.29 -5.48 -2.21
CA LEU A 55 12.00 -5.77 -3.45
C LEU A 55 13.07 -4.72 -3.81
N THR A 56 12.86 -3.45 -3.47
CA THR A 56 13.86 -2.38 -3.69
C THR A 56 15.11 -2.62 -2.87
N GLU A 57 14.95 -3.11 -1.63
CA GLU A 57 16.07 -3.47 -0.76
C GLU A 57 16.65 -4.86 -1.07
N GLY A 58 16.18 -5.52 -2.12
CA GLY A 58 16.63 -6.87 -2.50
C GLY A 58 16.27 -7.92 -1.45
N ILE A 59 15.15 -7.75 -0.74
CA ILE A 59 14.59 -8.75 0.17
C ILE A 59 13.68 -9.67 -0.65
N PRO A 60 13.99 -10.97 -0.78
CA PRO A 60 13.13 -11.95 -1.41
C PRO A 60 11.74 -11.99 -0.79
N VAL A 61 10.71 -12.05 -1.63
CA VAL A 61 9.31 -11.93 -1.19
C VAL A 61 8.49 -13.16 -1.54
N GLY A 62 7.69 -13.62 -0.58
CA GLY A 62 6.47 -14.39 -0.76
C GLY A 62 5.27 -13.58 -0.36
N VAL A 63 4.09 -14.13 -0.56
CA VAL A 63 2.85 -13.48 -0.15
C VAL A 63 1.92 -14.44 0.55
N TYR A 64 0.98 -13.91 1.35
CA TYR A 64 -0.11 -14.72 1.86
C TYR A 64 -1.47 -14.11 1.55
N TRP A 65 -2.46 -14.99 1.50
CA TRP A 65 -3.87 -14.66 1.29
C TRP A 65 -4.68 -15.18 2.47
N PHE A 66 -5.25 -14.27 3.27
CA PHE A 66 -6.08 -14.64 4.41
C PHE A 66 -7.47 -15.05 3.93
N SER A 67 -7.90 -16.25 4.29
CA SER A 67 -9.14 -16.81 3.75
C SER A 67 -10.34 -16.59 4.65
N TYR A 68 -11.47 -16.34 4.01
CA TYR A 68 -12.81 -16.43 4.60
C TYR A 68 -13.69 -17.46 3.88
N ALA A 69 -13.10 -18.39 3.15
CA ALA A 69 -13.84 -19.35 2.36
C ALA A 69 -14.67 -20.31 3.24
N ALA A 70 -15.95 -20.40 2.97
CA ALA A 70 -16.86 -21.35 3.61
C ALA A 70 -16.75 -22.77 3.03
N ASP A 71 -16.31 -22.88 1.77
CA ASP A 71 -16.13 -24.13 1.03
C ASP A 71 -15.06 -23.99 -0.06
N ALA A 72 -14.75 -25.08 -0.74
CA ALA A 72 -13.78 -25.13 -1.82
C ALA A 72 -14.13 -24.22 -3.01
N LYS A 73 -15.42 -23.96 -3.28
CA LYS A 73 -15.85 -23.08 -4.36
C LYS A 73 -15.56 -21.62 -4.05
N GLU A 74 -15.69 -21.22 -2.79
CA GLU A 74 -15.29 -19.88 -2.36
C GLU A 74 -13.78 -19.71 -2.37
N ALA A 75 -13.02 -20.73 -1.96
CA ALA A 75 -11.56 -20.71 -2.06
C ALA A 75 -11.06 -20.54 -3.51
N LEU A 76 -11.76 -21.11 -4.50
CA LEU A 76 -11.45 -20.85 -5.92
C LEU A 76 -11.67 -19.38 -6.32
N LYS A 77 -12.73 -18.74 -5.82
CA LYS A 77 -12.94 -17.29 -6.05
C LYS A 77 -11.89 -16.44 -5.39
N GLU A 78 -11.47 -16.81 -4.17
CA GLU A 78 -10.35 -16.15 -3.50
C GLU A 78 -9.06 -16.27 -4.31
N ALA A 79 -8.78 -17.45 -4.88
CA ALA A 79 -7.63 -17.66 -5.76
C ALA A 79 -7.70 -16.79 -7.03
N GLU A 80 -8.86 -16.62 -7.66
CA GLU A 80 -9.06 -15.74 -8.82
C GLU A 80 -8.74 -14.28 -8.46
N VAL A 81 -9.23 -13.81 -7.32
CA VAL A 81 -8.96 -12.44 -6.83
C VAL A 81 -7.49 -12.27 -6.50
N CYS A 82 -6.91 -13.20 -5.74
CA CYS A 82 -5.49 -13.21 -5.39
C CYS A 82 -4.62 -13.16 -6.67
N HIS A 83 -4.90 -14.02 -7.65
CA HIS A 83 -4.21 -14.01 -8.93
C HIS A 83 -4.28 -12.66 -9.63
N SER A 84 -5.47 -12.04 -9.67
CA SER A 84 -5.66 -10.74 -10.33
C SER A 84 -4.79 -9.63 -9.71
N ILE A 85 -4.63 -9.66 -8.39
CA ILE A 85 -3.79 -8.72 -7.63
C ILE A 85 -2.30 -9.03 -7.83
N LEU A 86 -1.92 -10.30 -7.82
CA LEU A 86 -0.52 -10.74 -7.92
C LEU A 86 0.03 -10.75 -9.34
N LYS A 87 -0.81 -10.69 -10.37
CA LYS A 87 -0.39 -10.77 -11.77
C LYS A 87 0.77 -9.82 -12.13
N PRO A 88 0.83 -8.56 -11.68
CA PRO A 88 1.96 -7.66 -11.95
C PRO A 88 3.26 -8.07 -11.25
N TRP A 89 3.17 -8.86 -10.19
CA TRP A 89 4.28 -9.24 -9.31
C TRP A 89 4.77 -10.66 -9.50
N LYS A 90 4.07 -11.46 -10.32
CA LYS A 90 4.26 -12.91 -10.43
C LYS A 90 5.72 -13.33 -10.59
N ASP A 91 6.41 -12.71 -11.54
CA ASP A 91 7.79 -13.07 -11.90
C ASP A 91 8.83 -12.50 -10.90
N ARG A 92 8.38 -11.79 -9.89
CA ARG A 92 9.22 -11.21 -8.81
C ARG A 92 9.07 -11.93 -7.47
N LEU A 93 8.15 -12.90 -7.39
CA LEU A 93 7.96 -13.68 -6.18
C LEU A 93 8.99 -14.83 -6.12
N THR A 94 9.87 -14.76 -5.15
CA THR A 94 10.87 -15.82 -4.87
C THR A 94 10.24 -16.96 -4.09
N LEU A 95 9.46 -16.63 -3.06
CA LEU A 95 8.79 -17.56 -2.16
C LEU A 95 7.35 -17.85 -2.65
N PRO A 96 6.68 -18.87 -2.07
CA PRO A 96 5.31 -19.22 -2.44
C PRO A 96 4.26 -18.14 -2.16
N VAL A 97 3.10 -18.34 -2.80
CA VAL A 97 1.83 -17.79 -2.36
C VAL A 97 1.26 -18.76 -1.32
N PHE A 98 1.16 -18.31 -0.08
CA PHE A 98 0.63 -19.10 1.02
C PHE A 98 -0.85 -18.82 1.24
N PHE A 99 -1.62 -19.89 1.37
CA PHE A 99 -3.02 -19.78 1.75
C PHE A 99 -3.14 -19.88 3.27
N ASP A 100 -3.69 -18.86 3.87
CA ASP A 100 -3.84 -18.72 5.31
C ASP A 100 -5.29 -18.99 5.70
N PHE A 101 -5.54 -20.20 6.22
CA PHE A 101 -6.84 -20.64 6.71
C PHE A 101 -6.72 -21.15 8.15
N GLU A 102 -7.27 -20.38 9.08
CA GLU A 102 -7.10 -20.59 10.51
C GLU A 102 -8.39 -20.37 11.32
N TYR A 103 -8.30 -20.26 12.63
CA TYR A 103 -9.45 -20.11 13.52
C TYR A 103 -10.32 -18.90 13.18
N ASP A 104 -9.72 -17.77 12.84
CA ASP A 104 -10.46 -16.55 12.49
C ASP A 104 -11.19 -16.68 11.15
N SER A 105 -10.64 -17.48 10.22
CA SER A 105 -11.33 -17.87 9.00
C SER A 105 -12.63 -18.61 9.29
N GLU A 106 -12.61 -19.53 10.26
CA GLU A 106 -13.79 -20.29 10.68
C GLU A 106 -14.79 -19.45 11.46
N THR A 107 -14.30 -18.59 12.38
CA THR A 107 -15.17 -17.76 13.22
C THR A 107 -15.90 -16.69 12.42
N TYR A 108 -15.36 -16.26 11.29
CA TYR A 108 -16.04 -15.38 10.35
C TYR A 108 -17.35 -16.01 9.81
N ASN A 109 -17.29 -17.30 9.49
CA ASN A 109 -18.40 -18.06 8.91
C ASN A 109 -19.20 -18.84 9.98
N LYS A 110 -19.75 -18.18 10.98
CA LYS A 110 -20.43 -18.76 12.16
C LYS A 110 -21.50 -19.81 11.87
N LYS A 111 -22.03 -19.87 10.63
CA LYS A 111 -23.08 -20.82 10.22
C LYS A 111 -22.52 -22.06 9.51
N VAL A 112 -21.23 -22.10 9.27
CA VAL A 112 -20.57 -23.23 8.58
C VAL A 112 -20.02 -24.20 9.60
N THR A 113 -20.32 -25.47 9.42
CA THR A 113 -19.68 -26.57 10.17
C THR A 113 -18.55 -27.14 9.35
N TYR A 114 -17.33 -26.80 9.74
CA TYR A 114 -16.13 -27.30 9.09
C TYR A 114 -15.78 -28.71 9.59
N THR A 115 -15.56 -29.61 8.65
CA THR A 115 -14.99 -30.94 8.91
C THR A 115 -13.50 -30.97 8.55
N ARG A 116 -12.77 -31.98 8.98
CA ARG A 116 -11.39 -32.22 8.55
C ARG A 116 -11.27 -32.26 7.03
N GLN A 117 -12.23 -32.93 6.38
CA GLN A 117 -12.31 -33.05 4.93
C GLN A 117 -12.53 -31.67 4.27
N SER A 118 -13.53 -30.90 4.72
CA SER A 118 -13.85 -29.61 4.09
C SER A 118 -12.73 -28.59 4.23
N ARG A 119 -12.03 -28.52 5.38
CA ARG A 119 -10.86 -27.67 5.57
C ARG A 119 -9.73 -28.04 4.60
N THR A 120 -9.46 -29.33 4.48
CA THR A 120 -8.44 -29.83 3.56
C THR A 120 -8.79 -29.50 2.10
N ASP A 121 -10.06 -29.64 1.73
CA ASP A 121 -10.52 -29.35 0.36
C ASP A 121 -10.48 -27.84 0.06
N ILE A 122 -10.77 -26.98 1.03
CA ILE A 122 -10.64 -25.51 0.93
C ILE A 122 -9.19 -25.14 0.63
N ILE A 123 -8.24 -25.58 1.47
CA ILE A 123 -6.82 -25.29 1.29
C ILE A 123 -6.34 -25.81 -0.08
N ARG A 124 -6.71 -27.04 -0.41
CA ARG A 124 -6.31 -27.68 -1.67
C ARG A 124 -6.85 -26.94 -2.88
N ALA A 125 -8.11 -26.50 -2.84
CA ALA A 125 -8.73 -25.79 -3.96
C ALA A 125 -7.99 -24.50 -4.31
N PHE A 126 -7.65 -23.67 -3.31
CA PHE A 126 -6.85 -22.47 -3.52
C PHE A 126 -5.46 -22.80 -4.08
N CYS A 127 -4.75 -23.73 -3.44
CA CYS A 127 -3.39 -24.09 -3.84
C CYS A 127 -3.33 -24.65 -5.27
N GLU A 128 -4.26 -25.54 -5.66
CA GLU A 128 -4.30 -26.06 -7.04
C GLU A 128 -4.62 -24.97 -8.06
N ALA A 129 -5.54 -24.05 -7.75
CA ALA A 129 -5.84 -22.93 -8.63
C ALA A 129 -4.62 -22.03 -8.82
N MET A 130 -3.96 -21.62 -7.73
CA MET A 130 -2.77 -20.76 -7.80
C MET A 130 -1.60 -21.45 -8.51
N LYS A 131 -1.42 -22.77 -8.28
CA LYS A 131 -0.45 -23.58 -9.04
C LYS A 131 -0.79 -23.61 -10.52
N GLY A 132 -2.08 -23.73 -10.88
CA GLY A 132 -2.55 -23.63 -12.26
C GLY A 132 -2.24 -22.28 -12.92
N TYR A 133 -2.22 -21.20 -12.16
CA TYR A 133 -1.76 -19.89 -12.61
C TYR A 133 -0.23 -19.76 -12.66
N GLY A 134 0.52 -20.81 -12.24
CA GLY A 134 1.97 -20.90 -12.30
C GLY A 134 2.72 -20.24 -11.16
N TYR A 135 2.12 -20.16 -9.97
CA TYR A 135 2.80 -19.75 -8.74
C TYR A 135 3.40 -20.95 -8.01
N LYS A 136 4.48 -20.74 -7.26
CA LYS A 136 4.85 -21.61 -6.15
C LYS A 136 3.77 -21.46 -5.10
N VAL A 137 3.35 -22.53 -4.45
CA VAL A 137 2.21 -22.50 -3.52
C VAL A 137 2.54 -23.17 -2.18
N GLY A 138 1.97 -22.64 -1.14
CA GLY A 138 2.06 -23.18 0.20
C GLY A 138 0.77 -22.92 0.99
N TYR A 139 0.76 -23.37 2.23
CA TYR A 139 -0.32 -23.06 3.17
C TYR A 139 0.25 -22.79 4.56
N TYR A 140 -0.35 -21.82 5.24
CA TYR A 140 -0.07 -21.52 6.64
C TYR A 140 -1.00 -22.33 7.54
N THR A 141 -0.45 -22.84 8.65
CA THR A 141 -1.22 -23.50 9.69
C THR A 141 -0.42 -23.65 10.99
N ASN A 142 -1.10 -24.12 12.04
CA ASN A 142 -0.48 -24.45 13.33
C ASN A 142 -0.58 -25.95 13.64
N LYS A 143 0.02 -26.37 14.78
CA LYS A 143 0.08 -27.78 15.20
C LYS A 143 -1.30 -28.39 15.42
N ASP A 144 -2.26 -27.66 16.01
CA ASP A 144 -3.62 -28.19 16.22
C ASP A 144 -4.32 -28.54 14.91
N TYR A 145 -4.16 -27.66 13.90
CA TYR A 145 -4.72 -27.92 12.58
C TYR A 145 -4.15 -29.20 11.96
N ILE A 146 -2.82 -29.37 12.01
CA ILE A 146 -2.16 -30.58 11.47
C ILE A 146 -2.66 -31.85 12.18
N GLN A 147 -2.77 -31.83 13.50
CA GLN A 147 -3.15 -32.98 14.28
C GLN A 147 -4.64 -33.31 14.17
N ASN A 148 -5.50 -32.28 14.23
CA ASN A 148 -6.92 -32.47 14.52
C ASN A 148 -7.85 -31.99 13.41
N ARG A 149 -7.42 -31.05 12.55
CA ARG A 149 -8.37 -30.29 11.71
C ARG A 149 -8.20 -30.47 10.22
N ILE A 150 -7.01 -30.85 9.73
CA ILE A 150 -6.73 -31.06 8.31
C ILE A 150 -6.09 -32.42 8.07
N ASP A 151 -6.16 -32.89 6.83
CA ASP A 151 -5.42 -34.06 6.36
C ASP A 151 -4.16 -33.60 5.62
N LYS A 152 -3.05 -33.45 6.36
CA LYS A 152 -1.76 -33.00 5.83
C LYS A 152 -1.27 -33.86 4.66
N ALA A 153 -1.56 -35.17 4.67
CA ALA A 153 -1.10 -36.07 3.60
C ALA A 153 -1.73 -35.73 2.22
N ARG A 154 -2.86 -35.03 2.21
CA ARG A 154 -3.53 -34.58 0.99
C ARG A 154 -3.13 -33.16 0.55
N LEU A 155 -2.19 -32.53 1.25
CA LEU A 155 -1.70 -31.19 1.00
C LEU A 155 -0.19 -31.21 0.67
N PRO A 156 0.20 -31.66 -0.52
CA PRO A 156 1.61 -31.78 -0.93
C PRO A 156 2.17 -30.43 -1.38
N TYR A 157 2.02 -29.40 -0.56
CA TYR A 157 2.46 -28.03 -0.78
C TYR A 157 3.41 -27.60 0.32
N ASP A 158 4.12 -26.51 0.12
CA ASP A 158 5.02 -25.97 1.12
C ASP A 158 4.26 -25.58 2.39
N LEU A 159 4.71 -26.09 3.53
CA LEU A 159 4.12 -25.78 4.82
C LEU A 159 4.79 -24.55 5.43
N TRP A 160 4.01 -23.57 5.78
CA TRP A 160 4.38 -22.48 6.69
C TRP A 160 3.72 -22.75 8.04
N LEU A 161 4.53 -23.10 9.02
CA LEU A 161 4.08 -23.60 10.32
C LEU A 161 4.21 -22.57 11.41
N ALA A 162 3.13 -22.20 12.06
CA ALA A 162 3.19 -21.47 13.34
C ALA A 162 3.56 -22.46 14.47
N ASP A 163 4.77 -22.32 14.95
CA ASP A 163 5.29 -23.09 16.08
C ASP A 163 6.31 -22.28 16.87
N TYR A 164 5.90 -21.77 18.03
CA TYR A 164 6.70 -20.88 18.87
C TYR A 164 7.51 -21.64 19.94
N SER A 165 7.56 -22.97 19.87
CA SER A 165 8.18 -23.79 20.89
C SER A 165 9.69 -24.05 20.67
N GLY A 166 10.30 -23.45 19.66
CA GLY A 166 11.70 -23.66 19.28
C GLY A 166 11.83 -24.34 17.93
N SER A 167 12.47 -25.52 17.86
CA SER A 167 12.52 -26.28 16.60
C SER A 167 11.14 -26.78 16.20
N PRO A 168 10.79 -26.72 14.88
CA PRO A 168 9.45 -27.08 14.44
C PRO A 168 9.17 -28.58 14.63
N ASP A 169 7.98 -28.92 15.16
CA ASP A 169 7.55 -30.30 15.38
C ASP A 169 7.26 -31.06 14.07
N TYR A 170 7.11 -30.36 12.96
CA TYR A 170 6.87 -30.92 11.63
C TYR A 170 7.85 -30.34 10.62
N THR A 171 8.28 -31.16 9.68
CA THR A 171 9.02 -30.65 8.52
C THR A 171 8.18 -29.58 7.80
N CYS A 172 8.71 -28.38 7.71
CA CYS A 172 8.08 -27.22 7.09
C CYS A 172 9.08 -26.46 6.21
N ALA A 173 8.56 -25.67 5.28
CA ALA A 173 9.36 -24.79 4.45
C ALA A 173 9.73 -23.50 5.22
N ILE A 174 8.78 -22.96 5.96
CA ILE A 174 8.95 -21.80 6.83
C ILE A 174 8.31 -22.10 8.18
N GLN A 175 8.94 -21.68 9.25
CA GLN A 175 8.38 -21.66 10.59
C GLN A 175 8.15 -20.20 11.00
N GLN A 176 6.94 -19.85 11.40
CA GLN A 176 6.68 -18.63 12.16
C GLN A 176 7.05 -18.91 13.62
N THR A 177 8.00 -18.15 14.14
CA THR A 177 8.67 -18.42 15.42
C THR A 177 8.17 -17.54 16.56
N SER A 178 7.55 -16.40 16.26
CA SER A 178 7.01 -15.48 17.25
C SER A 178 6.03 -14.50 16.61
N SER A 179 5.03 -14.06 17.37
CA SER A 179 4.11 -12.96 17.02
C SER A 179 4.44 -11.65 17.76
N THR A 180 5.56 -11.58 18.45
CA THR A 180 5.95 -10.41 19.25
C THR A 180 7.38 -9.98 18.99
N GLY A 181 7.92 -10.33 17.82
CA GLY A 181 9.25 -9.94 17.39
C GLY A 181 9.43 -8.42 17.32
N LYS A 182 10.70 -8.00 17.34
CA LYS A 182 11.10 -6.61 17.14
C LYS A 182 12.13 -6.58 16.03
N VAL A 183 11.91 -5.70 15.07
CA VAL A 183 12.78 -5.51 13.91
C VAL A 183 12.93 -4.02 13.66
N ASP A 184 14.15 -3.57 13.46
CA ASP A 184 14.42 -2.16 13.17
C ASP A 184 13.72 -1.76 11.86
N GLY A 185 13.07 -0.60 11.88
CA GLY A 185 12.28 -0.10 10.75
C GLY A 185 10.80 -0.44 10.82
N ILE A 186 10.36 -1.24 11.80
CA ILE A 186 8.95 -1.57 12.04
C ILE A 186 8.53 -1.07 13.42
N SER A 187 7.41 -0.35 13.48
CA SER A 187 6.84 0.13 14.74
C SER A 187 5.97 -0.97 15.36
N GLY A 188 6.22 -1.28 16.63
CA GLY A 188 5.43 -2.28 17.35
C GLY A 188 5.96 -3.70 17.23
N ASN A 189 5.05 -4.68 17.25
CA ASN A 189 5.38 -6.09 17.08
C ASN A 189 5.28 -6.49 15.61
N VAL A 190 6.10 -7.47 15.25
CA VAL A 190 6.06 -8.11 13.94
C VAL A 190 6.25 -9.62 14.10
N ASP A 191 5.62 -10.40 13.26
CA ASP A 191 5.79 -11.82 13.22
C ASP A 191 7.15 -12.17 12.61
N THR A 192 7.87 -13.11 13.23
CA THR A 192 9.20 -13.50 12.80
C THR A 192 9.22 -14.93 12.34
N ASP A 193 10.01 -15.19 11.30
CA ASP A 193 10.06 -16.46 10.61
C ASP A 193 11.48 -17.01 10.47
N THR A 194 11.57 -18.30 10.20
CA THR A 194 12.79 -18.98 9.76
C THR A 194 12.47 -19.83 8.55
N CYS A 195 13.22 -19.65 7.47
CA CYS A 195 13.08 -20.44 6.25
C CYS A 195 14.02 -21.65 6.30
N PHE A 196 13.52 -22.86 5.98
CA PHE A 196 14.29 -24.10 5.92
C PHE A 196 14.46 -24.65 4.51
N THR A 197 13.81 -24.05 3.53
CA THR A 197 13.82 -24.47 2.13
C THR A 197 14.70 -23.54 1.29
N GLU A 198 15.45 -24.13 0.36
CA GLU A 198 16.12 -23.37 -0.68
C GLU A 198 15.09 -22.94 -1.72
N TYR A 199 14.83 -21.64 -1.80
CA TYR A 199 14.12 -21.05 -2.91
C TYR A 199 15.13 -20.40 -3.85
N GLU A 200 15.04 -20.73 -5.13
CA GLU A 200 15.81 -20.03 -6.16
C GLU A 200 15.37 -18.57 -6.16
N GLU A 201 16.33 -17.68 -6.11
CA GLU A 201 16.06 -16.25 -6.27
C GLU A 201 15.29 -16.06 -7.58
N ALA A 202 14.20 -15.29 -7.54
CA ALA A 202 13.57 -14.84 -8.76
C ALA A 202 14.68 -14.21 -9.60
N GLU A 203 14.80 -14.61 -10.88
CA GLU A 203 15.75 -13.96 -11.75
C GLU A 203 15.57 -12.47 -11.56
N THR A 204 16.65 -11.76 -11.20
CA THR A 204 16.62 -10.31 -11.11
C THR A 204 16.33 -9.80 -12.51
N VAL A 205 15.05 -9.74 -12.85
CA VAL A 205 14.64 -8.95 -14.00
C VAL A 205 15.09 -7.54 -13.62
N PRO A 206 16.11 -6.98 -14.29
CA PRO A 206 16.54 -5.64 -14.01
C PRO A 206 15.28 -4.80 -14.06
N GLU A 207 14.99 -4.10 -12.95
CA GLU A 207 13.85 -3.22 -12.89
C GLU A 207 13.92 -2.38 -14.17
N LYS A 208 12.97 -2.62 -15.09
CA LYS A 208 12.84 -1.72 -16.24
C LYS A 208 12.69 -0.35 -15.56
N PRO A 209 13.62 0.59 -15.75
CA PRO A 209 13.60 1.86 -15.03
C PRO A 209 12.17 2.33 -15.07
N GLU A 210 11.52 2.42 -13.90
CA GLU A 210 10.15 2.92 -13.83
C GLU A 210 10.23 4.26 -14.54
N ALA A 211 9.58 4.36 -15.70
CA ALA A 211 9.71 5.54 -16.54
C ALA A 211 9.40 6.70 -15.62
N ALA A 212 10.33 7.63 -15.47
CA ALA A 212 10.21 8.74 -14.52
C ALA A 212 8.78 9.24 -14.55
N PRO A 213 8.08 9.36 -13.41
CA PRO A 213 6.64 9.57 -13.37
C PRO A 213 6.31 10.73 -14.31
N LYS A 214 5.38 10.52 -15.24
CA LYS A 214 5.00 11.53 -16.23
C LYS A 214 4.52 12.83 -15.58
N PHE A 215 4.05 12.70 -14.35
CA PHE A 215 3.52 13.79 -13.55
C PHE A 215 4.23 13.88 -12.20
N ARG A 216 4.37 15.11 -11.72
CA ARG A 216 4.90 15.41 -10.39
C ARG A 216 3.85 16.20 -9.61
N VAL A 217 3.89 16.12 -8.30
CA VAL A 217 3.07 16.98 -7.43
C VAL A 217 3.26 18.44 -7.82
N GLY A 218 2.17 19.17 -8.02
CA GLY A 218 2.15 20.54 -8.51
C GLY A 218 2.00 20.68 -10.02
N ASP A 219 2.16 19.62 -10.82
CA ASP A 219 1.90 19.69 -12.27
C ASP A 219 0.43 20.05 -12.54
N LYS A 220 0.21 20.89 -13.56
CA LYS A 220 -1.13 21.14 -14.10
C LYS A 220 -1.47 20.10 -15.16
N VAL A 221 -2.64 19.48 -15.03
CA VAL A 221 -3.08 18.37 -15.90
C VAL A 221 -4.50 18.58 -16.40
N LYS A 222 -4.78 18.07 -17.60
CA LYS A 222 -6.14 17.94 -18.15
C LYS A 222 -6.59 16.49 -18.09
N VAL A 223 -7.85 16.28 -17.77
CA VAL A 223 -8.48 14.96 -17.74
C VAL A 223 -8.91 14.57 -19.15
N LYS A 224 -8.37 13.49 -19.69
CA LYS A 224 -8.79 12.88 -20.97
C LYS A 224 -10.01 11.98 -20.79
N LYS A 225 -10.01 11.21 -19.71
CA LYS A 225 -11.09 10.29 -19.36
C LYS A 225 -11.38 10.42 -17.87
N ALA A 226 -12.61 10.76 -17.52
CA ALA A 226 -13.05 10.98 -16.14
C ALA A 226 -13.41 9.63 -15.47
N GLU A 227 -12.42 8.76 -15.35
CA GLU A 227 -12.49 7.43 -14.74
C GLU A 227 -11.68 7.42 -13.45
N VAL A 228 -12.31 6.99 -12.36
CA VAL A 228 -11.67 6.89 -11.05
C VAL A 228 -10.73 5.67 -11.03
N TYR A 229 -9.58 5.83 -10.41
CA TYR A 229 -8.65 4.74 -10.16
C TYR A 229 -9.33 3.65 -9.31
N GLY A 230 -9.34 2.41 -9.80
CA GLY A 230 -10.07 1.31 -9.15
C GLY A 230 -11.52 1.13 -9.61
N GLY A 231 -12.01 1.98 -10.52
CA GLY A 231 -13.33 1.86 -11.15
C GLY A 231 -14.29 3.01 -10.82
N GLY A 232 -15.35 3.11 -11.62
CA GLY A 232 -16.31 4.22 -11.55
C GLY A 232 -15.87 5.45 -12.34
N SER A 233 -16.68 6.51 -12.30
CA SER A 233 -16.44 7.76 -13.00
C SER A 233 -16.71 8.95 -12.10
N PHE A 234 -16.16 10.11 -12.48
CA PHE A 234 -16.43 11.39 -11.84
C PHE A 234 -16.75 12.46 -12.90
N THR A 235 -17.37 13.54 -12.48
CA THR A 235 -17.62 14.67 -13.37
C THR A 235 -16.42 15.62 -13.33
N ALA A 236 -15.73 15.78 -14.47
CA ALA A 236 -14.70 16.78 -14.60
C ALA A 236 -15.35 18.16 -14.80
N TYR A 237 -15.20 19.04 -13.82
CA TYR A 237 -15.83 20.37 -13.78
C TYR A 237 -14.83 21.51 -13.98
N ALA A 238 -13.59 21.20 -14.28
CA ALA A 238 -12.54 22.17 -14.56
C ALA A 238 -11.71 21.75 -15.78
N ASP A 239 -11.19 22.74 -16.51
CA ASP A 239 -10.32 22.50 -17.66
C ASP A 239 -8.96 21.95 -17.27
N THR A 240 -8.49 22.31 -16.08
CA THR A 240 -7.19 21.86 -15.55
C THR A 240 -7.29 21.58 -14.06
N TYR A 241 -6.54 20.57 -13.64
CA TYR A 241 -6.38 20.16 -12.24
C TYR A 241 -4.90 20.22 -11.85
N GLU A 242 -4.65 20.25 -10.57
CA GLU A 242 -3.32 20.12 -10.01
C GLU A 242 -3.08 18.70 -9.52
N VAL A 243 -1.90 18.16 -9.78
CA VAL A 243 -1.47 16.87 -9.21
C VAL A 243 -1.14 17.05 -7.73
N ILE A 244 -1.88 16.37 -6.87
CA ILE A 244 -1.74 16.44 -5.41
C ILE A 244 -0.84 15.32 -4.90
N GLN A 245 -0.94 14.13 -5.51
CA GLN A 245 -0.14 12.95 -5.14
C GLN A 245 0.09 12.07 -6.36
N VAL A 246 1.26 11.42 -6.43
CA VAL A 246 1.59 10.40 -7.43
C VAL A 246 2.09 9.16 -6.71
N SER A 247 1.56 7.99 -7.08
CA SER A 247 2.00 6.69 -6.59
C SER A 247 1.89 5.69 -7.75
N GLY A 248 3.02 5.37 -8.39
CA GLY A 248 3.04 4.60 -9.63
C GLY A 248 2.20 5.29 -10.72
N ASP A 249 1.25 4.55 -11.31
CA ASP A 249 0.32 5.08 -12.31
C ASP A 249 -0.95 5.74 -11.72
N ARG A 250 -1.08 5.75 -10.38
CA ARG A 250 -2.16 6.41 -9.67
C ARG A 250 -1.80 7.87 -9.40
N VAL A 251 -2.58 8.78 -9.97
CA VAL A 251 -2.40 10.23 -9.82
C VAL A 251 -3.63 10.82 -9.13
N VAL A 252 -3.44 11.43 -7.98
CA VAL A 252 -4.50 12.19 -7.29
C VAL A 252 -4.50 13.60 -7.84
N ILE A 253 -5.64 14.02 -8.34
CA ILE A 253 -5.84 15.37 -8.88
C ILE A 253 -6.83 16.16 -8.05
N GLY A 254 -6.70 17.46 -8.04
CA GLY A 254 -7.61 18.34 -7.33
C GLY A 254 -7.53 19.79 -7.78
N LEU A 255 -8.30 20.61 -7.11
CA LEU A 255 -8.35 22.05 -7.32
C LEU A 255 -8.15 22.77 -5.99
N ASN A 256 -7.25 23.75 -5.99
CA ASN A 256 -7.01 24.59 -4.82
C ASN A 256 -6.71 23.78 -3.54
N GLY A 257 -5.99 22.66 -3.69
CA GLY A 257 -5.65 21.77 -2.58
C GLY A 257 -6.76 20.79 -2.15
N ILE A 258 -7.94 20.84 -2.79
CA ILE A 258 -9.05 19.89 -2.52
C ILE A 258 -8.98 18.77 -3.52
N VAL A 259 -8.92 17.53 -3.02
CA VAL A 259 -8.91 16.32 -3.85
C VAL A 259 -10.22 16.22 -4.65
N THR A 260 -10.11 16.03 -5.96
CA THR A 260 -11.25 15.77 -6.83
C THR A 260 -11.40 14.28 -7.12
N ALA A 261 -10.33 13.63 -7.54
CA ALA A 261 -10.32 12.20 -7.85
C ALA A 261 -8.90 11.63 -7.84
N ALA A 262 -8.79 10.32 -7.67
CA ALA A 262 -7.62 9.56 -8.08
C ALA A 262 -7.89 8.96 -9.46
N VAL A 263 -6.97 9.10 -10.40
CA VAL A 263 -7.13 8.65 -11.80
C VAL A 263 -5.87 7.93 -12.28
N HIS A 264 -6.00 7.12 -13.34
CA HIS A 264 -4.82 6.54 -13.98
C HIS A 264 -4.02 7.62 -14.72
N GLU A 265 -2.70 7.55 -14.63
CA GLU A 265 -1.77 8.42 -15.37
C GLU A 265 -2.11 8.53 -16.87
N LYS A 266 -2.48 7.42 -17.50
CA LYS A 266 -2.90 7.38 -18.93
C LYS A 266 -4.11 8.24 -19.24
N ASN A 267 -4.94 8.55 -18.26
CA ASN A 267 -6.15 9.37 -18.38
C ASN A 267 -5.89 10.87 -18.22
N LEU A 268 -4.63 11.27 -18.08
CA LEU A 268 -4.20 12.65 -17.93
C LEU A 268 -3.27 13.10 -19.08
N THR A 269 -3.22 14.41 -19.31
CA THR A 269 -2.17 15.09 -20.10
C THR A 269 -1.64 16.27 -19.32
N LYS A 270 -0.35 16.59 -19.46
CA LYS A 270 0.16 17.89 -18.98
C LYS A 270 -0.58 19.01 -19.69
N ALA A 271 -1.09 19.97 -18.93
CA ALA A 271 -1.57 21.20 -19.50
C ALA A 271 -0.34 21.95 -20.00
N SER A 272 -0.28 22.24 -21.31
CA SER A 272 0.78 23.07 -21.87
C SER A 272 0.73 24.41 -21.17
N SER A 273 1.83 24.84 -20.58
CA SER A 273 2.01 26.24 -20.21
C SER A 273 2.15 27.01 -21.51
N SER A 274 1.03 27.53 -22.06
CA SER A 274 1.12 28.57 -23.05
C SER A 274 1.79 29.75 -22.35
N GLY A 275 3.03 30.03 -22.75
CA GLY A 275 3.78 31.18 -22.28
C GLY A 275 3.02 32.46 -22.53
N GLY A 276 2.58 33.05 -21.45
CA GLY A 276 2.22 34.46 -21.38
C GLY A 276 3.32 35.13 -20.56
N SER A 277 4.32 35.67 -21.23
CA SER A 277 5.23 36.64 -20.62
C SER A 277 4.42 37.86 -20.17
N GLY A 278 4.03 37.84 -18.92
CA GLY A 278 3.57 38.98 -18.16
C GLY A 278 4.59 39.23 -17.06
N SER A 279 5.58 40.06 -17.34
CA SER A 279 6.48 40.62 -16.34
C SER A 279 5.62 41.40 -15.34
N SER A 280 5.36 40.82 -14.16
CA SER A 280 4.99 41.60 -12.98
C SER A 280 5.99 41.21 -11.89
N SER A 281 6.76 42.20 -11.46
CA SER A 281 7.66 42.14 -10.33
C SER A 281 6.95 41.67 -9.08
N SER A 282 7.02 40.34 -8.79
CA SER A 282 6.51 39.81 -7.55
C SER A 282 7.60 39.94 -6.48
N THR A 283 7.46 40.96 -5.64
CA THR A 283 8.16 40.98 -4.35
C THR A 283 7.74 39.73 -3.58
N SER A 284 8.62 38.73 -3.47
CA SER A 284 8.32 37.46 -2.84
C SER A 284 7.97 37.68 -1.36
N ILE A 285 6.72 37.35 -0.98
CA ILE A 285 6.27 37.38 0.41
C ILE A 285 6.95 36.24 1.17
N LYS A 286 7.53 36.57 2.34
CA LYS A 286 8.25 35.62 3.22
C LYS A 286 7.69 35.68 4.64
N LYS A 287 7.96 34.66 5.44
CA LYS A 287 7.67 34.67 6.88
C LYS A 287 8.33 35.91 7.53
N GLY A 288 7.58 36.58 8.40
CA GLY A 288 7.98 37.82 9.07
C GLY A 288 7.66 39.09 8.28
N ASP A 289 7.23 38.99 7.01
CA ASP A 289 6.80 40.16 6.24
C ASP A 289 5.47 40.71 6.78
N THR A 290 5.28 42.01 6.64
CA THR A 290 4.01 42.67 6.88
C THR A 290 3.22 42.77 5.57
N VAL A 291 1.94 42.39 5.61
CA VAL A 291 1.09 42.33 4.44
C VAL A 291 -0.27 42.96 4.67
N LYS A 292 -0.84 43.53 3.60
CA LYS A 292 -2.21 44.00 3.55
C LYS A 292 -3.08 43.01 2.81
N VAL A 293 -4.28 42.75 3.29
CA VAL A 293 -5.25 41.86 2.65
C VAL A 293 -5.97 42.64 1.53
N LEU A 294 -5.76 42.18 0.29
CA LEU A 294 -6.45 42.74 -0.89
C LEU A 294 -7.83 42.09 -1.09
N LYS A 295 -7.94 40.81 -0.74
CA LYS A 295 -9.19 40.07 -0.83
C LYS A 295 -9.30 39.12 0.39
N ASN A 296 -10.39 39.24 1.12
CA ASN A 296 -10.65 38.48 2.37
C ASN A 296 -11.11 37.03 2.14
N GLN A 297 -10.53 36.37 1.15
CA GLN A 297 -10.85 34.99 0.80
C GLN A 297 -9.87 34.03 1.50
N VAL A 298 -10.42 33.07 2.25
CA VAL A 298 -9.63 32.01 2.88
C VAL A 298 -9.09 31.05 1.81
N TYR A 299 -7.86 30.60 2.01
CA TYR A 299 -7.25 29.55 1.17
C TYR A 299 -8.08 28.26 1.31
N GLY A 300 -8.60 27.75 0.19
CA GLY A 300 -9.51 26.60 0.18
C GLY A 300 -11.00 26.95 0.18
N GLY A 301 -11.37 28.24 0.22
CA GLY A 301 -12.76 28.71 0.10
C GLY A 301 -13.28 29.43 1.35
N GLY A 302 -14.40 30.10 1.19
CA GLY A 302 -14.97 30.95 2.25
C GLY A 302 -14.29 32.32 2.38
N SER A 303 -14.72 33.08 3.36
CA SER A 303 -14.18 34.41 3.66
C SER A 303 -13.96 34.60 5.15
N PHE A 304 -13.12 35.55 5.53
CA PHE A 304 -12.90 35.95 6.91
C PHE A 304 -13.09 37.46 7.07
N LYS A 305 -13.33 37.90 8.28
CA LYS A 305 -13.46 39.29 8.60
C LYS A 305 -12.08 39.93 8.77
N VAL A 306 -11.78 40.98 8.03
CA VAL A 306 -10.54 41.74 8.18
C VAL A 306 -10.70 42.71 9.34
N TYR A 307 -9.87 42.55 10.37
CA TYR A 307 -9.92 43.33 11.61
C TYR A 307 -8.81 44.37 11.72
N TYR A 308 -7.73 44.21 10.93
CA TYR A 308 -6.54 45.06 11.02
C TYR A 308 -6.13 45.52 9.63
N ASP A 309 -5.50 46.69 9.51
CA ASP A 309 -4.99 47.22 8.26
C ASP A 309 -3.86 46.40 7.67
N THR A 310 -3.09 45.77 8.55
CA THR A 310 -1.96 44.93 8.16
C THR A 310 -1.87 43.69 9.05
N TYR A 311 -1.24 42.63 8.53
CA TYR A 311 -0.99 41.37 9.20
C TYR A 311 0.46 40.95 9.04
N GLU A 312 0.97 40.18 9.97
CA GLU A 312 2.27 39.52 9.86
C GLU A 312 2.11 38.17 9.13
N VAL A 313 3.08 37.83 8.28
CA VAL A 313 3.17 36.52 7.63
C VAL A 313 3.81 35.53 8.61
N LEU A 314 3.00 34.61 9.13
CA LEU A 314 3.44 33.58 10.10
C LEU A 314 4.03 32.35 9.41
N GLN A 315 3.52 32.01 8.21
CA GLN A 315 4.03 30.87 7.44
C GLN A 315 3.74 31.08 5.94
N VAL A 316 4.65 30.58 5.10
CA VAL A 316 4.49 30.51 3.63
C VAL A 316 4.73 29.07 3.18
N SER A 317 3.81 28.54 2.37
CA SER A 317 3.93 27.21 1.77
C SER A 317 3.37 27.30 0.34
N GLY A 318 4.26 27.44 -0.64
CA GLY A 318 3.88 27.75 -2.01
C GLY A 318 3.12 29.08 -2.11
N ASP A 319 1.89 29.02 -2.61
CA ASP A 319 1.01 30.19 -2.73
C ASP A 319 0.05 30.36 -1.53
N ARG A 320 0.13 29.47 -0.54
CA ARG A 320 -0.61 29.57 0.72
C ARG A 320 0.20 30.36 1.75
N VAL A 321 -0.34 31.45 2.22
CA VAL A 321 0.26 32.33 3.23
C VAL A 321 -0.65 32.36 4.45
N VAL A 322 -0.10 32.02 5.62
CA VAL A 322 -0.77 32.15 6.92
C VAL A 322 -0.45 33.53 7.47
N ILE A 323 -1.48 34.30 7.74
CA ILE A 323 -1.36 35.65 8.30
C ILE A 323 -1.96 35.71 9.71
N GLY A 324 -1.41 36.59 10.53
CA GLY A 324 -1.88 36.77 11.91
C GLY A 324 -1.42 38.08 12.51
N VAL A 325 -1.73 38.26 13.78
CA VAL A 325 -1.33 39.41 14.61
C VAL A 325 -0.84 38.88 15.94
N ASN A 326 0.30 39.38 16.43
CA ASN A 326 0.93 38.93 17.69
C ASN A 326 1.08 37.40 17.79
N ASN A 327 1.54 36.77 16.70
CA ASN A 327 1.67 35.32 16.57
C ASN A 327 0.33 34.52 16.64
N VAL A 328 -0.82 35.18 16.68
CA VAL A 328 -2.12 34.51 16.64
C VAL A 328 -2.59 34.43 15.19
N VAL A 329 -2.84 33.22 14.71
CA VAL A 329 -3.32 32.98 13.34
C VAL A 329 -4.70 33.61 13.13
N THR A 330 -4.84 34.42 12.08
CA THR A 330 -6.12 34.99 11.65
C THR A 330 -6.72 34.18 10.50
N ALA A 331 -5.94 33.94 9.45
CA ALA A 331 -6.39 33.20 8.28
C ALA A 331 -5.21 32.62 7.47
N ALA A 332 -5.51 31.63 6.67
CA ALA A 332 -4.65 31.27 5.54
C ALA A 332 -5.25 31.85 4.27
N VAL A 333 -4.47 32.54 3.46
CA VAL A 333 -4.91 33.22 2.25
C VAL A 333 -3.98 32.93 1.08
N HIS A 334 -4.43 33.11 -0.13
CA HIS A 334 -3.61 32.96 -1.32
C HIS A 334 -2.68 34.18 -1.46
N VAL A 335 -1.40 33.97 -1.80
CA VAL A 335 -0.39 35.01 -1.95
C VAL A 335 -0.86 36.18 -2.84
N LYS A 336 -1.63 35.90 -3.91
CA LYS A 336 -2.22 36.90 -4.81
C LYS A 336 -3.24 37.82 -4.14
N ASN A 337 -3.78 37.45 -3.00
CA ASN A 337 -4.75 38.22 -2.23
C ASN A 337 -4.07 39.09 -1.15
N LEU A 338 -2.74 39.15 -1.18
CA LEU A 338 -1.92 39.91 -0.25
C LEU A 338 -1.02 40.89 -1.00
N GLN A 339 -0.76 42.01 -0.38
CA GLN A 339 0.23 42.98 -0.79
C GLN A 339 1.23 43.19 0.32
N LYS A 340 2.51 43.04 0.00
CA LYS A 340 3.61 43.37 0.94
C LYS A 340 3.64 44.88 1.15
N VAL A 341 3.78 45.29 2.41
CA VAL A 341 3.80 46.70 2.83
C VAL A 341 5.23 47.09 3.21
#